data_4af9cbad9ea6d48d2acaa4b0f6e76d36
#
_entry.id   4af9cbad9ea6d48d2acaa4b0f6e76d36
#
_cell.length_a   1.000
_cell.length_b   1.000
_cell.length_c   1.000
_cell.angle_alpha   90.00
_cell.angle_beta   90.00
_cell.angle_gamma   90.00
#
_symmetry.space_group_name_H-M   'P 1'
#
loop_
_entity.id
_entity.type
_entity.pdbx_description
1 polymer ?
#
loop_
_entity_poly.entity_id
_entity_poly.type
_entity_poly.pdbx_seq_one_letter_code
_entity_poly.pdbx_strand_id
1 'polypeptide(L)'
;TMTVKAESVTVDGTAYTYCLALSGTGTTSYRSVKVPVSGSDTIKVVLRSSGSSTRNLIVADSNGKKLGTIAANKTASLGTYSYSGSKGYIYLYSENSGINIYKVQVDSKGSSSSGSSSGSSSGSGSSSSGSSSSSGSSTGSSVSGDYVVKAGGMSLADALKKAKSGQTVVIDGTVKSG
;
A
#
# COMPACT_ATOMS: atom_id res chain seq x y z
N THR A 1 -16.74 10.83 6.97
CA THR A 1 -15.98 11.47 5.89
C THR A 1 -14.55 10.97 5.92
N MET A 2 -13.93 10.82 4.75
CA MET A 2 -12.48 10.66 4.60
C MET A 2 -11.94 11.95 4.01
N THR A 3 -10.91 12.51 4.61
CA THR A 3 -10.30 13.76 4.15
C THR A 3 -8.79 13.70 4.27
N VAL A 4 -8.09 14.28 3.31
CA VAL A 4 -6.66 14.54 3.44
C VAL A 4 -6.49 15.86 4.18
N LYS A 5 -5.67 15.86 5.21
CA LYS A 5 -5.34 17.07 5.97
C LYS A 5 -3.84 17.18 6.19
N ALA A 6 -3.36 18.41 6.31
CA ALA A 6 -2.01 18.69 6.75
C ALA A 6 -1.88 18.35 8.24
N GLU A 7 -0.96 17.47 8.55
CA GLU A 7 -0.62 17.09 9.92
C GLU A 7 0.78 16.49 9.94
N SER A 8 1.70 17.13 10.63
CA SER A 8 3.10 16.71 10.67
C SER A 8 3.36 15.76 11.84
N VAL A 9 3.96 14.61 11.55
CA VAL A 9 4.45 13.66 12.54
C VAL A 9 5.77 13.07 12.07
N THR A 10 6.60 12.62 13.01
CA THR A 10 7.82 11.88 12.72
C THR A 10 7.72 10.50 13.36
N VAL A 11 7.95 9.45 12.57
CA VAL A 11 7.94 8.07 13.02
C VAL A 11 9.19 7.38 12.47
N ASP A 12 9.99 6.78 13.35
CA ASP A 12 11.23 6.09 13.00
C ASP A 12 12.17 6.93 12.11
N GLY A 13 12.31 8.22 12.44
CA GLY A 13 13.15 9.17 11.70
C GLY A 13 12.56 9.67 10.38
N THR A 14 11.39 9.21 9.97
CA THR A 14 10.68 9.65 8.76
C THR A 14 9.61 10.69 9.12
N ALA A 15 9.69 11.86 8.48
CA ALA A 15 8.68 12.92 8.63
C ALA A 15 7.53 12.72 7.64
N TYR A 16 6.31 12.84 8.13
CA TYR A 16 5.08 12.84 7.34
C TYR A 16 4.37 14.18 7.56
N THR A 17 3.92 14.81 6.51
CA THR A 17 3.31 16.16 6.55
C THR A 17 1.81 16.15 6.27
N TYR A 18 1.29 15.03 5.82
CA TYR A 18 -0.13 14.85 5.52
C TYR A 18 -0.63 13.50 6.04
N CYS A 19 -1.90 13.44 6.34
CA CYS A 19 -2.57 12.18 6.66
C CYS A 19 -3.92 12.06 5.94
N LEU A 20 -4.35 10.82 5.75
CA LEU A 20 -5.74 10.49 5.45
C LEU A 20 -6.50 10.32 6.76
N ALA A 21 -7.42 11.24 7.05
CA ALA A 21 -8.26 11.17 8.23
C ALA A 21 -9.52 10.35 7.94
N LEU A 22 -9.66 9.22 8.61
CA LEU A 22 -10.88 8.42 8.65
C LEU A 22 -11.74 8.93 9.81
N SER A 23 -12.87 9.57 9.52
CA SER A 23 -13.74 10.13 10.56
C SER A 23 -14.89 9.20 10.87
N GLY A 24 -14.83 8.51 12.01
CA GLY A 24 -15.89 7.60 12.48
C GLY A 24 -15.78 6.19 11.89
N THR A 25 -16.76 5.36 12.19
CA THR A 25 -16.85 3.96 11.76
C THR A 25 -16.85 3.82 10.25
N GLY A 26 -16.08 2.89 9.73
CA GLY A 26 -16.04 2.50 8.34
C GLY A 26 -16.59 1.10 8.08
N THR A 27 -16.68 0.74 6.81
CA THR A 27 -16.99 -0.61 6.32
C THR A 27 -16.19 -0.84 5.04
N THR A 28 -16.25 -2.03 4.45
CA THR A 28 -15.57 -2.31 3.17
C THR A 28 -16.05 -1.43 2.01
N SER A 29 -17.28 -0.92 2.07
CA SER A 29 -17.88 -0.05 1.06
C SER A 29 -17.89 1.43 1.42
N TYR A 30 -17.49 1.77 2.65
CA TYR A 30 -17.58 3.14 3.14
C TYR A 30 -16.47 3.48 4.12
N ARG A 31 -15.78 4.60 3.88
CA ARG A 31 -14.66 5.09 4.71
C ARG A 31 -13.56 4.04 4.90
N SER A 32 -13.16 3.39 3.83
CA SER A 32 -12.11 2.37 3.84
C SER A 32 -11.02 2.66 2.83
N VAL A 33 -9.84 2.15 3.12
CA VAL A 33 -8.71 2.09 2.19
C VAL A 33 -8.66 0.68 1.62
N LYS A 34 -8.81 0.53 0.32
CA LYS A 34 -8.70 -0.73 -0.40
C LYS A 34 -7.24 -0.99 -0.74
N VAL A 35 -6.73 -2.13 -0.33
CA VAL A 35 -5.32 -2.50 -0.45
C VAL A 35 -5.19 -3.80 -1.23
N PRO A 36 -4.45 -3.84 -2.36
CA PRO A 36 -4.19 -5.06 -3.09
C PRO A 36 -3.22 -5.94 -2.30
N VAL A 37 -3.46 -7.25 -2.31
CA VAL A 37 -2.63 -8.27 -1.66
C VAL A 37 -2.36 -9.44 -2.59
N SER A 38 -1.20 -10.06 -2.46
CA SER A 38 -0.75 -11.18 -3.30
C SER A 38 -1.01 -12.56 -2.69
N GLY A 39 -1.22 -12.62 -1.37
CA GLY A 39 -1.51 -13.87 -0.64
C GLY A 39 -0.65 -14.10 0.59
N SER A 40 0.58 -13.64 0.59
CA SER A 40 1.48 -13.65 1.76
C SER A 40 2.16 -12.29 1.85
N ASP A 41 1.55 -11.39 2.59
CA ASP A 41 1.99 -10.01 2.63
C ASP A 41 2.10 -9.50 4.07
N THR A 42 3.01 -8.57 4.29
CA THR A 42 3.04 -7.77 5.51
C THR A 42 2.50 -6.39 5.21
N ILE A 43 1.41 -6.05 5.83
CA ILE A 43 0.78 -4.72 5.71
C ILE A 43 1.37 -3.85 6.81
N LYS A 44 2.00 -2.76 6.42
CA LYS A 44 2.61 -1.77 7.31
C LYS A 44 1.85 -0.47 7.21
N VAL A 45 1.39 0.03 8.33
CA VAL A 45 0.61 1.27 8.38
C VAL A 45 1.21 2.20 9.40
N VAL A 46 1.56 3.41 9.00
CA VAL A 46 1.88 4.50 9.93
C VAL A 46 0.58 5.22 10.24
N LEU A 47 0.17 5.18 11.50
CA LEU A 47 -1.13 5.67 11.92
C LEU A 47 -1.12 6.20 13.35
N ARG A 48 -2.14 6.99 13.68
CA ARG A 48 -2.48 7.35 15.06
C ARG A 48 -3.98 7.50 15.24
N SER A 49 -4.42 7.44 16.47
CA SER A 49 -5.76 7.88 16.87
C SER A 49 -5.89 9.40 16.68
N SER A 50 -7.00 9.88 16.18
CA SER A 50 -7.28 11.32 16.13
C SER A 50 -7.71 11.89 17.49
N GLY A 51 -7.85 11.05 18.50
CA GLY A 51 -8.17 11.42 19.88
C GLY A 51 -7.16 10.91 20.89
N SER A 52 -7.52 10.97 22.18
CA SER A 52 -6.65 10.58 23.29
C SER A 52 -6.61 9.06 23.55
N SER A 53 -7.61 8.32 23.10
CA SER A 53 -7.73 6.88 23.33
C SER A 53 -7.20 6.07 22.14
N THR A 54 -6.65 4.90 22.42
CA THR A 54 -6.28 3.93 21.37
C THR A 54 -7.53 3.47 20.64
N ARG A 55 -7.42 3.31 19.33
CA ARG A 55 -8.50 2.87 18.42
C ARG A 55 -8.02 1.74 17.54
N ASN A 56 -8.95 0.98 17.00
CA ASN A 56 -8.65 -0.14 16.13
C ASN A 56 -8.88 0.22 14.66
N LEU A 57 -7.84 0.07 13.85
CA LEU A 57 -7.97 -0.02 12.39
C LEU A 57 -8.27 -1.47 12.06
N ILE A 58 -9.46 -1.73 11.52
CA ILE A 58 -9.88 -3.07 11.10
C ILE A 58 -9.18 -3.43 9.81
N VAL A 59 -8.70 -4.66 9.71
CA VAL A 59 -8.30 -5.32 8.47
C VAL A 59 -9.40 -6.33 8.13
N ALA A 60 -10.05 -6.16 6.99
CA ALA A 60 -11.14 -7.03 6.55
C ALA A 60 -10.92 -7.54 5.13
N ASP A 61 -11.50 -8.68 4.79
CA ASP A 61 -11.53 -9.20 3.43
C ASP A 61 -12.61 -8.48 2.58
N SER A 62 -12.71 -8.86 1.31
CA SER A 62 -13.69 -8.31 0.37
C SER A 62 -15.15 -8.60 0.74
N ASN A 63 -15.41 -9.59 1.59
CA ASN A 63 -16.74 -9.95 2.07
C ASN A 63 -17.12 -9.24 3.37
N GLY A 64 -16.20 -8.39 3.89
CA GLY A 64 -16.41 -7.68 5.15
C GLY A 64 -16.07 -8.49 6.39
N LYS A 65 -15.51 -9.69 6.24
CA LYS A 65 -15.03 -10.49 7.37
C LYS A 65 -13.79 -9.84 7.98
N LYS A 66 -13.85 -9.54 9.26
CA LYS A 66 -12.71 -9.03 10.03
C LYS A 66 -11.61 -10.10 10.09
N LEU A 67 -10.44 -9.77 9.57
CA LEU A 67 -9.25 -10.61 9.59
C LEU A 67 -8.36 -10.30 10.80
N GLY A 68 -8.33 -9.05 11.21
CA GLY A 68 -7.54 -8.58 12.34
C GLY A 68 -7.67 -7.08 12.57
N THR A 69 -6.80 -6.56 13.42
CA THR A 69 -6.75 -5.14 13.78
C THR A 69 -5.32 -4.63 13.86
N ILE A 70 -5.15 -3.34 13.57
CA ILE A 70 -3.92 -2.59 13.83
C ILE A 70 -4.27 -1.48 14.82
N ALA A 71 -3.57 -1.43 15.96
CA ALA A 71 -3.82 -0.43 16.99
C ALA A 71 -3.33 0.96 16.54
N ALA A 72 -4.21 1.94 16.61
CA ALA A 72 -3.91 3.35 16.42
C ALA A 72 -3.82 4.02 17.80
N ASN A 73 -2.61 4.24 18.28
CA ASN A 73 -2.34 4.90 19.55
C ASN A 73 -2.45 6.43 19.42
N LYS A 74 -2.47 7.14 20.54
CA LYS A 74 -2.43 8.61 20.56
C LYS A 74 -1.23 9.17 19.83
N THR A 75 -0.06 8.57 20.03
CA THR A 75 1.17 8.90 19.31
C THR A 75 1.26 8.12 18.02
N ALA A 76 1.66 8.77 16.93
CA ALA A 76 1.85 8.10 15.66
C ALA A 76 2.93 7.02 15.76
N SER A 77 2.64 5.85 15.20
CA SER A 77 3.54 4.71 15.22
C SER A 77 3.31 3.80 14.01
N LEU A 78 4.28 2.94 13.74
CA LEU A 78 4.15 1.90 12.72
C LEU A 78 3.39 0.70 13.31
N GLY A 79 2.24 0.39 12.73
CA GLY A 79 1.53 -0.86 12.97
C GLY A 79 1.71 -1.84 11.83
N THR A 80 1.68 -3.13 12.12
CA THR A 80 1.86 -4.19 11.14
C THR A 80 0.77 -5.25 11.23
N TYR A 81 0.42 -5.85 10.10
CA TYR A 81 -0.48 -6.98 10.01
C TYR A 81 0.07 -7.98 9.00
N SER A 82 0.21 -9.25 9.40
CA SER A 82 0.64 -10.33 8.50
C SER A 82 -0.59 -10.93 7.83
N TYR A 83 -0.70 -10.72 6.53
CA TYR A 83 -1.76 -11.30 5.71
C TYR A 83 -1.31 -12.65 5.15
N SER A 84 -2.14 -13.66 5.35
CA SER A 84 -2.02 -14.96 4.70
C SER A 84 -3.39 -15.38 4.18
N GLY A 85 -3.62 -15.28 2.89
CA GLY A 85 -4.91 -15.56 2.29
C GLY A 85 -4.81 -15.61 0.78
N SER A 86 -5.91 -15.46 0.10
CA SER A 86 -5.94 -15.43 -1.36
C SER A 86 -5.47 -14.09 -1.92
N LYS A 87 -4.89 -14.11 -3.10
CA LYS A 87 -4.64 -12.90 -3.88
C LYS A 87 -5.96 -12.14 -4.09
N GLY A 88 -5.93 -10.83 -3.88
CA GLY A 88 -7.13 -10.00 -4.02
C GLY A 88 -6.99 -8.65 -3.34
N TYR A 89 -7.96 -8.29 -2.54
CA TYR A 89 -7.99 -7.02 -1.82
C TYR A 89 -8.37 -7.22 -0.36
N ILE A 90 -7.77 -6.41 0.49
CA ILE A 90 -8.21 -6.19 1.86
C ILE A 90 -8.66 -4.74 2.04
N TYR A 91 -9.40 -4.48 3.08
CA TYR A 91 -9.96 -3.18 3.40
C TYR A 91 -9.53 -2.77 4.80
N LEU A 92 -9.03 -1.53 4.90
CA LEU A 92 -8.64 -0.92 6.16
C LEU A 92 -9.64 0.17 6.50
N TYR A 93 -10.29 0.08 7.65
CA TYR A 93 -11.25 1.09 8.11
C TYR A 93 -11.27 1.20 9.63
N SER A 94 -11.73 2.32 10.14
CA SER A 94 -11.85 2.52 11.58
C SER A 94 -13.04 1.77 12.16
N GLU A 95 -12.81 1.10 13.29
CA GLU A 95 -13.86 0.35 14.01
C GLU A 95 -14.94 1.26 14.57
N ASN A 96 -14.60 2.42 15.13
CA ASN A 96 -15.57 3.22 15.86
C ASN A 96 -15.36 4.74 15.82
N SER A 97 -14.16 5.24 15.49
CA SER A 97 -13.88 6.67 15.61
C SER A 97 -12.72 7.11 14.70
N GLY A 98 -12.28 8.36 14.77
CA GLY A 98 -11.29 8.90 13.84
C GLY A 98 -9.90 8.30 13.99
N ILE A 99 -9.31 7.90 12.87
CA ILE A 99 -7.91 7.44 12.74
C ILE A 99 -7.25 8.24 11.64
N ASN A 100 -6.02 8.67 11.86
CA ASN A 100 -5.19 9.33 10.87
C ASN A 100 -4.15 8.34 10.35
N ILE A 101 -4.13 8.12 9.04
CA ILE A 101 -3.20 7.24 8.34
C ILE A 101 -2.21 8.10 7.56
N TYR A 102 -0.91 7.91 7.77
CA TYR A 102 0.18 8.65 7.12
C TYR A 102 0.85 7.84 6.02
N LYS A 103 0.88 6.51 6.16
CA LYS A 103 1.48 5.58 5.19
C LYS A 103 0.77 4.24 5.23
N VAL A 104 0.58 3.65 4.07
CA VAL A 104 0.25 2.23 3.90
C VAL A 104 1.29 1.62 2.97
N GLN A 105 1.90 0.53 3.37
CA GLN A 105 2.88 -0.21 2.60
C GLN A 105 2.53 -1.69 2.65
N VAL A 106 2.69 -2.37 1.52
CA VAL A 106 2.51 -3.81 1.39
C VAL A 106 3.84 -4.42 0.98
N ASP A 107 4.38 -5.28 1.83
CA ASP A 107 5.58 -6.06 1.54
C ASP A 107 5.16 -7.50 1.25
N SER A 108 5.21 -7.90 -0.01
CA SER A 108 4.86 -9.26 -0.43
C SER A 108 5.98 -10.24 -0.10
N LYS A 109 5.66 -11.26 0.68
CA LYS A 109 6.53 -12.40 0.92
C LYS A 109 6.45 -13.35 -0.27
N GLY A 110 7.38 -13.24 -1.19
CA GLY A 110 7.47 -14.25 -2.23
C GLY A 110 7.38 -13.70 -3.62
N SER A 111 8.50 -13.39 -4.11
CA SER A 111 9.17 -13.74 -5.34
C SER A 111 10.65 -13.47 -5.16
N SER A 112 11.27 -13.99 -4.14
CA SER A 112 12.69 -14.28 -4.23
C SER A 112 12.78 -15.49 -5.14
N SER A 113 12.96 -15.26 -6.43
CA SER A 113 13.47 -16.25 -7.36
C SER A 113 14.91 -16.56 -6.97
N SER A 114 15.10 -17.43 -6.00
CA SER A 114 16.34 -18.11 -5.79
C SER A 114 16.46 -19.19 -6.87
N GLY A 115 16.85 -18.77 -8.06
CA GLY A 115 17.31 -19.64 -9.10
C GLY A 115 18.72 -20.09 -8.79
N SER A 116 18.92 -21.06 -7.93
CA SER A 116 20.13 -21.85 -7.91
C SER A 116 19.96 -23.01 -8.87
N SER A 117 20.33 -22.82 -10.12
CA SER A 117 20.59 -23.87 -11.06
C SER A 117 22.10 -24.02 -11.23
N SER A 118 22.69 -24.92 -10.48
CA SER A 118 23.94 -25.52 -10.83
C SER A 118 23.68 -26.55 -11.95
N GLY A 119 24.10 -26.23 -13.14
CA GLY A 119 24.06 -27.13 -14.29
C GLY A 119 25.24 -26.85 -15.18
N SER A 120 26.35 -27.53 -14.95
CA SER A 120 27.47 -27.65 -15.90
C SER A 120 27.00 -28.40 -17.14
N SER A 121 27.22 -27.83 -18.32
CA SER A 121 27.69 -28.59 -19.48
C SER A 121 28.16 -27.68 -20.59
N SER A 122 29.37 -27.95 -20.99
CA SER A 122 30.15 -27.42 -22.08
C SER A 122 29.48 -27.60 -23.45
N GLY A 123 29.63 -26.59 -24.33
CA GLY A 123 29.32 -26.71 -25.73
C GLY A 123 29.77 -25.49 -26.51
N SER A 124 30.87 -25.64 -27.25
CA SER A 124 31.47 -24.66 -28.16
C SER A 124 30.58 -24.38 -29.37
N GLY A 125 30.64 -23.12 -29.89
CA GLY A 125 30.11 -22.81 -31.21
C GLY A 125 30.02 -21.35 -31.53
N SER A 126 31.00 -20.85 -32.25
CA SER A 126 31.21 -19.70 -33.11
C SER A 126 30.07 -18.72 -33.42
N SER A 127 30.48 -17.42 -33.33
CA SER A 127 30.34 -16.28 -34.24
C SER A 127 28.96 -15.91 -34.84
N SER A 128 28.49 -14.70 -34.59
CA SER A 128 28.53 -13.56 -35.50
C SER A 128 27.76 -12.35 -34.99
N SER A 129 28.31 -11.21 -35.31
CA SER A 129 27.89 -9.83 -35.12
C SER A 129 26.42 -9.50 -35.42
N GLY A 130 25.85 -8.56 -34.63
CA GLY A 130 24.61 -7.90 -34.92
C GLY A 130 24.25 -6.85 -33.86
N SER A 131 24.62 -5.59 -34.16
CA SER A 131 24.13 -4.42 -33.42
C SER A 131 22.62 -4.30 -33.56
N SER A 132 21.91 -4.10 -32.50
CA SER A 132 20.76 -3.20 -32.46
C SER A 132 20.28 -2.98 -31.06
N SER A 133 20.20 -1.71 -30.70
CA SER A 133 19.57 -1.13 -29.57
C SER A 133 18.12 -1.61 -29.43
N SER A 134 17.73 -2.08 -28.24
CA SER A 134 16.35 -2.11 -27.86
C SER A 134 16.21 -1.95 -26.35
N SER A 135 15.59 -0.85 -26.02
CA SER A 135 14.89 -0.48 -24.81
C SER A 135 14.43 -1.65 -23.97
N GLY A 136 14.92 -1.70 -22.72
CA GLY A 136 14.43 -2.59 -21.70
C GLY A 136 12.97 -2.34 -21.38
N SER A 137 12.12 -3.24 -21.78
CA SER A 137 10.73 -3.31 -21.34
C SER A 137 10.72 -3.94 -19.97
N SER A 138 10.56 -3.11 -18.93
CA SER A 138 10.21 -3.59 -17.60
C SER A 138 8.76 -4.07 -17.64
N THR A 139 8.53 -5.37 -17.57
CA THR A 139 7.22 -5.98 -17.33
C THR A 139 6.79 -5.67 -15.89
N GLY A 140 6.31 -4.46 -15.66
CA GLY A 140 5.62 -4.09 -14.46
C GLY A 140 4.18 -4.61 -14.56
N SER A 141 3.75 -5.40 -13.59
CA SER A 141 2.33 -5.72 -13.41
C SER A 141 1.55 -4.42 -13.38
N SER A 142 0.67 -4.20 -14.35
CA SER A 142 -0.16 -3.01 -14.41
C SER A 142 -1.17 -3.04 -13.28
N VAL A 143 -0.97 -2.18 -12.31
CA VAL A 143 -1.97 -1.92 -11.25
C VAL A 143 -3.05 -1.05 -11.89
N SER A 144 -4.29 -1.53 -11.89
CA SER A 144 -5.43 -0.86 -12.50
C SER A 144 -6.29 -0.18 -11.44
N GLY A 145 -6.56 1.09 -11.65
CA GLY A 145 -7.47 1.90 -10.85
C GLY A 145 -7.76 3.23 -11.57
N ASP A 146 -8.77 3.97 -11.13
CA ASP A 146 -9.12 5.27 -11.74
C ASP A 146 -7.97 6.28 -11.63
N TYR A 147 -7.23 6.23 -10.53
CA TYR A 147 -6.02 7.01 -10.31
C TYR A 147 -4.94 6.13 -9.71
N VAL A 148 -3.80 6.04 -10.39
CA VAL A 148 -2.62 5.31 -9.91
C VAL A 148 -1.55 6.31 -9.51
N VAL A 149 -1.19 6.33 -8.23
CA VAL A 149 -0.12 7.16 -7.68
C VAL A 149 1.16 6.33 -7.65
N LYS A 150 2.16 6.72 -8.45
CA LYS A 150 3.48 6.07 -8.53
C LYS A 150 4.58 7.02 -8.08
N ALA A 151 5.71 6.46 -7.69
CA ALA A 151 6.91 7.26 -7.44
C ALA A 151 7.30 8.06 -8.69
N GLY A 152 7.39 9.40 -8.57
CA GLY A 152 7.66 10.32 -9.68
C GLY A 152 6.47 10.66 -10.59
N GLY A 153 5.27 10.15 -10.30
CA GLY A 153 4.03 10.47 -11.01
C GLY A 153 3.16 11.49 -10.26
N MET A 154 1.85 11.36 -10.44
CA MET A 154 0.87 12.22 -9.75
C MET A 154 1.00 12.07 -8.23
N SER A 155 0.98 13.19 -7.50
CA SER A 155 1.00 13.15 -6.05
C SER A 155 -0.29 12.54 -5.48
N LEU A 156 -0.21 11.93 -4.30
CA LEU A 156 -1.40 11.40 -3.62
C LEU A 156 -2.45 12.51 -3.38
N ALA A 157 -1.99 13.70 -3.04
CA ALA A 157 -2.88 14.87 -2.83
C ALA A 157 -3.64 15.25 -4.11
N ASP A 158 -2.97 15.22 -5.28
CA ASP A 158 -3.61 15.53 -6.56
C ASP A 158 -4.55 14.41 -7.03
N ALA A 159 -4.17 13.16 -6.81
CA ALA A 159 -5.04 12.02 -7.10
C ALA A 159 -6.33 12.07 -6.28
N LEU A 160 -6.23 12.39 -5.00
CA LEU A 160 -7.38 12.52 -4.10
C LEU A 160 -8.25 13.75 -4.39
N LYS A 161 -7.66 14.87 -4.83
CA LYS A 161 -8.42 16.05 -5.28
C LYS A 161 -9.24 15.76 -6.54
N LYS A 162 -8.72 14.93 -7.43
CA LYS A 162 -9.39 14.56 -8.70
C LYS A 162 -10.39 13.43 -8.54
N ALA A 163 -10.19 12.56 -7.56
CA ALA A 163 -11.06 11.41 -7.32
C ALA A 163 -12.46 11.85 -6.85
N LYS A 164 -13.49 11.37 -7.54
CA LYS A 164 -14.90 11.54 -7.18
C LYS A 164 -15.37 10.37 -6.31
N SER A 165 -16.53 10.52 -5.68
CA SER A 165 -17.15 9.45 -4.91
C SER A 165 -17.32 8.18 -5.77
N GLY A 166 -16.87 7.03 -5.25
CA GLY A 166 -16.91 5.74 -5.94
C GLY A 166 -15.68 5.41 -6.79
N GLN A 167 -14.71 6.34 -6.95
CA GLN A 167 -13.48 6.07 -7.67
C GLN A 167 -12.38 5.51 -6.76
N THR A 168 -11.51 4.70 -7.34
CA THR A 168 -10.41 4.03 -6.64
C THR A 168 -9.10 4.75 -6.89
N VAL A 169 -8.44 5.19 -5.81
CA VAL A 169 -7.06 5.68 -5.84
C VAL A 169 -6.16 4.55 -5.40
N VAL A 170 -5.27 4.12 -6.28
CA VAL A 170 -4.28 3.06 -6.03
C VAL A 170 -2.93 3.71 -5.79
N ILE A 171 -2.27 3.34 -4.70
CA ILE A 171 -0.89 3.75 -4.42
C ILE A 171 0.03 2.58 -4.80
N ASP A 172 0.83 2.77 -5.85
CA ASP A 172 1.79 1.80 -6.34
C ASP A 172 3.21 2.25 -5.94
N GLY A 173 3.69 1.69 -4.85
CA GLY A 173 5.00 1.99 -4.29
C GLY A 173 5.02 3.10 -3.24
N THR A 174 6.22 3.53 -2.86
CA THR A 174 6.42 4.62 -1.90
C THR A 174 6.31 5.97 -2.61
N VAL A 175 5.27 6.73 -2.32
CA VAL A 175 5.09 8.08 -2.84
C VAL A 175 5.76 9.08 -1.89
N LYS A 176 6.82 9.75 -2.34
CA LYS A 176 7.36 10.89 -1.61
C LYS A 176 6.42 12.08 -1.83
N SER A 177 6.01 12.73 -0.75
CA SER A 177 5.38 14.04 -0.85
C SER A 177 6.42 15.04 -1.38
N GLY A 178 6.15 15.66 -2.49
CA GLY A 178 6.87 16.84 -2.95
C GLY A 178 6.44 18.06 -2.15
#